data_c487ac5373f4dac6bb24238d18be7ef9
#
_entry.id   c487ac5373f4dac6bb24238d18be7ef9
#
_cell.length_a   1.000
_cell.length_b   1.000
_cell.length_c   1.000
_cell.angle_alpha   90.00
_cell.angle_beta   90.00
_cell.angle_gamma   90.00
#
_symmetry.space_group_name_H-M   'P 1'
#
loop_
_entity.id
_entity.type
_entity.pdbx_description
1 polymer ?
#
loop_
_entity_poly.entity_id
_entity_poly.type
_entity_poly.pdbx_seq_one_letter_code
_entity_poly.pdbx_strand_id
1 'polypeptide(L)'
;MKKFFKMGCLGFIGLIVLSVIISMATGGDEEQASNEPKEEEKAENNSAKPEEKKEEPKVSGLNEPTKVGDVVFTAAGTSTAASVGPEGFGQTAQGTYLIVDVAVKNESKEAITTDSTFFKLKVGDVEYEADSTADIYANEAGGGFFLQKINPGLEFKGKIVFDVPADVVSSKDLLLNVQTGFFGTEQGQIKLAK
;
A
#
# COMPACT_ATOMS: atom_id res chain seq x y z
N MET A 1 -29.73 17.14 25.34
CA MET A 1 -29.89 16.15 24.27
C MET A 1 -28.66 15.24 24.24
N LYS A 2 -28.49 14.36 25.22
CA LYS A 2 -27.36 13.40 25.36
C LYS A 2 -27.91 12.15 26.05
N LYS A 3 -28.60 11.25 25.35
CA LYS A 3 -29.03 9.95 25.95
C LYS A 3 -29.46 8.88 24.93
N PHE A 4 -29.11 8.93 23.65
CA PHE A 4 -29.56 7.90 22.68
C PHE A 4 -28.44 7.10 21.97
N PHE A 5 -27.21 7.05 22.51
CA PHE A 5 -26.09 6.39 21.81
C PHE A 5 -25.55 5.13 22.53
N LYS A 6 -26.30 4.53 23.45
CA LYS A 6 -25.83 3.35 24.20
C LYS A 6 -26.65 2.07 24.02
N MET A 7 -27.53 1.98 23.03
CA MET A 7 -28.42 0.80 22.91
C MET A 7 -28.32 0.05 21.57
N GLY A 8 -27.33 0.34 20.72
CA GLY A 8 -27.16 -0.28 19.40
C GLY A 8 -26.14 -1.44 19.33
N CYS A 9 -25.30 -1.65 20.35
CA CYS A 9 -24.16 -2.58 20.22
C CYS A 9 -24.40 -3.98 20.81
N LEU A 10 -25.49 -4.20 21.53
CA LEU A 10 -25.82 -5.51 22.14
C LEU A 10 -26.73 -6.40 21.30
N GLY A 11 -27.36 -5.84 20.24
CA GLY A 11 -28.25 -6.59 19.35
C GLY A 11 -27.53 -7.42 18.28
N PHE A 12 -26.29 -7.08 17.92
CA PHE A 12 -25.59 -7.74 16.82
C PHE A 12 -24.84 -9.02 17.22
N ILE A 13 -24.51 -9.17 18.51
CA ILE A 13 -23.80 -10.36 19.02
C ILE A 13 -24.77 -11.53 19.23
N GLY A 14 -26.06 -11.25 19.51
CA GLY A 14 -27.08 -12.28 19.71
C GLY A 14 -27.47 -13.05 18.45
N LEU A 15 -27.31 -12.48 17.27
CA LEU A 15 -27.75 -13.07 16.00
C LEU A 15 -26.73 -14.05 15.41
N ILE A 16 -25.45 -13.95 15.80
CA ILE A 16 -24.39 -14.86 15.34
C ILE A 16 -24.37 -16.15 16.14
N VAL A 17 -24.79 -16.11 17.42
CA VAL A 17 -24.81 -17.32 18.27
C VAL A 17 -25.99 -18.25 17.94
N LEU A 18 -27.09 -17.72 17.37
CA LEU A 18 -28.26 -18.53 17.02
C LEU A 18 -28.07 -19.34 15.73
N SER A 19 -27.16 -18.95 14.84
CA SER A 19 -26.93 -19.67 13.57
C SER A 19 -26.01 -20.90 13.71
N VAL A 20 -25.29 -21.05 14.82
CA VAL A 20 -24.37 -22.19 15.04
C VAL A 20 -25.07 -23.38 15.69
N ILE A 21 -26.23 -23.17 16.34
CA ILE A 21 -26.92 -24.25 17.08
C ILE A 21 -27.88 -25.07 16.20
N ILE A 22 -28.27 -24.60 15.02
CA ILE A 22 -29.22 -25.30 14.13
C ILE A 22 -28.56 -26.35 13.23
N SER A 23 -27.22 -26.42 13.15
CA SER A 23 -26.49 -27.40 12.33
C SER A 23 -26.19 -28.74 13.03
N MET A 24 -26.60 -28.94 14.28
CA MET A 24 -26.28 -30.14 15.07
C MET A 24 -27.45 -31.04 15.39
N ALA A 25 -28.60 -30.87 14.76
CA ALA A 25 -29.79 -31.67 15.09
C ALA A 25 -30.44 -32.30 13.85
N THR A 26 -29.71 -33.14 13.09
CA THR A 26 -30.35 -34.21 12.26
C THR A 26 -29.34 -35.33 11.95
N GLY A 27 -29.52 -36.40 12.64
CA GLY A 27 -29.57 -37.82 12.31
C GLY A 27 -28.26 -38.45 11.84
N GLY A 28 -27.82 -39.50 12.34
CA GLY A 28 -28.25 -40.75 12.86
C GLY A 28 -27.22 -41.81 12.59
N ASP A 29 -26.94 -42.56 13.63
CA ASP A 29 -26.63 -43.98 13.76
C ASP A 29 -25.29 -44.59 13.30
N GLU A 30 -24.66 -45.11 14.32
CA GLU A 30 -24.08 -46.47 14.62
C GLU A 30 -22.69 -46.75 14.00
N GLU A 31 -21.69 -47.28 14.68
CA GLU A 31 -21.50 -48.24 15.78
C GLU A 31 -20.08 -48.16 16.37
N GLN A 32 -20.00 -48.39 17.66
CA GLN A 32 -19.00 -48.96 18.57
C GLN A 32 -17.58 -49.34 18.12
N ALA A 33 -16.52 -48.91 18.84
CA ALA A 33 -15.78 -49.72 19.80
C ALA A 33 -14.56 -49.01 20.41
N SER A 34 -14.62 -48.84 21.72
CA SER A 34 -13.59 -48.95 22.77
C SER A 34 -12.10 -48.65 22.44
N ASN A 35 -11.48 -47.74 23.18
CA ASN A 35 -10.61 -47.94 24.34
C ASN A 35 -9.92 -46.63 24.75
N GLU A 36 -10.04 -46.34 26.04
CA GLU A 36 -9.26 -45.36 26.83
C GLU A 36 -7.84 -45.85 27.10
N PRO A 37 -7.04 -45.12 27.87
CA PRO A 37 -6.42 -43.78 27.66
C PRO A 37 -4.88 -43.87 27.72
N LYS A 38 -4.16 -42.86 27.30
CA LYS A 38 -2.80 -42.61 27.78
C LYS A 38 -2.49 -41.13 27.86
N GLU A 39 -2.14 -40.76 29.06
CA GLU A 39 -1.66 -39.45 29.53
C GLU A 39 -0.38 -38.97 28.84
N GLU A 40 -0.24 -37.64 28.92
CA GLU A 40 0.97 -36.81 28.97
C GLU A 40 1.86 -36.67 27.73
N GLU A 41 1.94 -35.43 27.19
CA GLU A 41 3.07 -34.56 27.49
C GLU A 41 2.82 -33.11 27.02
N LYS A 42 3.05 -32.23 27.97
CA LYS A 42 3.03 -30.78 27.87
C LYS A 42 4.25 -30.34 27.08
N ALA A 43 4.07 -29.92 25.82
CA ALA A 43 5.09 -29.20 25.10
C ALA A 43 4.69 -27.73 25.03
N GLU A 44 5.27 -26.92 25.90
CA GLU A 44 5.35 -25.47 25.76
C GLU A 44 6.10 -25.15 24.45
N ASN A 45 5.34 -24.83 23.42
CA ASN A 45 5.94 -24.23 22.22
C ASN A 45 5.98 -22.71 22.41
N ASN A 46 7.08 -22.26 23.02
CA ASN A 46 7.48 -20.87 23.09
C ASN A 46 7.88 -20.43 21.68
N SER A 47 6.88 -20.10 20.86
CA SER A 47 7.11 -19.48 19.54
C SER A 47 7.49 -18.04 19.79
N ALA A 48 8.79 -17.80 19.95
CA ALA A 48 9.37 -16.48 19.89
C ALA A 48 9.02 -15.88 18.51
N LYS A 49 8.09 -14.90 18.51
CA LYS A 49 7.83 -14.00 17.39
C LYS A 49 9.18 -13.31 17.07
N PRO A 50 9.69 -13.40 15.84
CA PRO A 50 10.85 -12.59 15.48
C PRO A 50 10.46 -11.12 15.66
N GLU A 51 11.15 -10.40 16.51
CA GLU A 51 11.14 -8.95 16.51
C GLU A 51 11.72 -8.50 15.18
N GLU A 52 10.86 -8.08 14.26
CA GLU A 52 11.27 -7.33 13.09
C GLU A 52 11.97 -6.07 13.58
N LYS A 53 13.27 -6.07 13.44
CA LYS A 53 14.12 -4.90 13.64
C LYS A 53 13.63 -3.86 12.63
N LYS A 54 12.87 -2.87 13.09
CA LYS A 54 12.49 -1.70 12.31
C LYS A 54 13.77 -0.97 11.95
N GLU A 55 14.34 -1.29 10.79
CA GLU A 55 15.43 -0.50 10.22
C GLU A 55 14.85 0.89 9.91
N GLU A 56 15.54 1.95 10.37
CA GLU A 56 15.19 3.31 9.99
C GLU A 56 15.21 3.39 8.45
N PRO A 57 14.17 3.96 7.81
CA PRO A 57 14.09 3.99 6.37
C PRO A 57 15.30 4.76 5.81
N LYS A 58 16.08 4.07 4.99
CA LYS A 58 17.23 4.69 4.30
C LYS A 58 16.69 5.75 3.36
N VAL A 59 17.09 7.01 3.56
CA VAL A 59 16.73 8.12 2.69
C VAL A 59 17.74 8.21 1.56
N SER A 60 17.30 8.02 0.33
CA SER A 60 18.10 8.20 -0.89
C SER A 60 17.81 9.58 -1.51
N GLY A 61 18.67 10.03 -2.42
CA GLY A 61 18.45 11.25 -3.20
C GLY A 61 17.87 10.99 -4.59
N LEU A 62 17.67 12.06 -5.35
CA LEU A 62 17.30 11.94 -6.77
C LEU A 62 18.39 11.20 -7.55
N ASN A 63 17.97 10.34 -8.48
CA ASN A 63 18.79 9.44 -9.28
C ASN A 63 19.55 8.37 -8.48
N GLU A 64 19.24 8.19 -7.20
CA GLU A 64 19.79 7.13 -6.40
C GLU A 64 18.77 5.98 -6.27
N PRO A 65 19.18 4.72 -6.49
CA PRO A 65 18.29 3.58 -6.35
C PRO A 65 17.95 3.33 -4.88
N THR A 66 16.67 3.19 -4.57
CA THR A 66 16.13 2.84 -3.26
C THR A 66 15.56 1.44 -3.32
N LYS A 67 16.22 0.48 -2.71
CA LYS A 67 15.73 -0.90 -2.65
C LYS A 67 14.77 -1.08 -1.49
N VAL A 68 13.58 -1.60 -1.79
CA VAL A 68 12.50 -1.90 -0.86
C VAL A 68 12.04 -3.33 -1.14
N GLY A 69 12.38 -4.25 -0.27
CA GLY A 69 12.24 -5.68 -0.55
C GLY A 69 12.98 -6.09 -1.82
N ASP A 70 12.26 -6.72 -2.72
CA ASP A 70 12.77 -7.12 -4.05
C ASP A 70 12.39 -6.15 -5.17
N VAL A 71 12.06 -4.90 -4.84
CA VAL A 71 11.77 -3.85 -5.82
C VAL A 71 12.73 -2.68 -5.63
N VAL A 72 13.20 -2.10 -6.72
CA VAL A 72 14.08 -0.94 -6.71
C VAL A 72 13.34 0.25 -7.31
N PHE A 73 13.25 1.33 -6.55
CA PHE A 73 12.65 2.60 -6.94
C PHE A 73 13.75 3.64 -7.20
N THR A 74 13.54 4.44 -8.23
CA THR A 74 14.43 5.60 -8.52
C THR A 74 13.56 6.78 -8.92
N ALA A 75 13.71 7.91 -8.24
CA ALA A 75 13.12 9.18 -8.67
C ALA A 75 14.18 9.98 -9.46
N ALA A 76 13.90 10.27 -10.72
CA ALA A 76 14.86 10.92 -11.62
C ALA A 76 14.77 12.46 -11.57
N GLY A 77 13.60 13.00 -11.26
CA GLY A 77 13.37 14.44 -11.21
C GLY A 77 11.94 14.78 -10.84
N THR A 78 11.69 16.08 -10.70
CA THR A 78 10.36 16.63 -10.43
C THR A 78 10.06 17.78 -11.37
N SER A 79 8.78 17.94 -11.72
CA SER A 79 8.23 19.09 -12.42
C SER A 79 6.88 19.49 -11.86
N THR A 80 6.36 20.66 -12.24
CA THR A 80 5.06 21.14 -11.81
C THR A 80 4.21 21.53 -13.00
N ALA A 81 2.90 21.37 -12.89
CA ALA A 81 1.96 21.77 -13.93
C ALA A 81 0.61 22.17 -13.31
N ALA A 82 -0.13 23.07 -13.97
CA ALA A 82 -1.51 23.36 -13.61
C ALA A 82 -2.49 22.31 -14.17
N SER A 83 -2.08 21.61 -15.25
CA SER A 83 -2.87 20.54 -15.87
C SER A 83 -1.96 19.52 -16.53
N VAL A 84 -2.47 18.31 -16.73
CA VAL A 84 -1.79 17.22 -17.46
C VAL A 84 -2.68 16.73 -18.60
N GLY A 85 -2.08 16.23 -19.69
CA GLY A 85 -2.77 15.74 -20.87
C GLY A 85 -3.00 16.79 -21.95
N PRO A 86 -3.69 16.44 -23.05
CA PRO A 86 -3.95 17.32 -24.17
C PRO A 86 -4.87 18.49 -23.78
N GLU A 87 -4.65 19.66 -24.40
CA GLU A 87 -5.52 20.82 -24.22
C GLU A 87 -7.00 20.48 -24.50
N GLY A 88 -7.88 20.81 -23.54
CA GLY A 88 -9.33 20.56 -23.62
C GLY A 88 -9.76 19.13 -23.26
N PHE A 89 -8.81 18.20 -23.10
CA PHE A 89 -9.12 16.80 -22.75
C PHE A 89 -8.29 16.26 -21.56
N GLY A 90 -7.45 17.11 -20.98
CA GLY A 90 -6.61 16.76 -19.84
C GLY A 90 -7.31 16.92 -18.50
N GLN A 91 -6.56 16.70 -17.44
CA GLN A 91 -6.97 16.89 -16.05
C GLN A 91 -6.32 18.17 -15.49
N THR A 92 -7.12 19.00 -14.82
CA THR A 92 -6.65 20.22 -14.15
C THR A 92 -6.53 19.99 -12.65
N ALA A 93 -5.42 20.44 -12.05
CA ALA A 93 -5.20 20.35 -10.61
C ALA A 93 -6.20 21.21 -9.84
N GLN A 94 -6.56 20.79 -8.63
CA GLN A 94 -7.27 21.63 -7.67
C GLN A 94 -6.31 22.66 -7.05
N GLY A 95 -5.05 22.27 -6.84
CA GLY A 95 -3.94 23.10 -6.41
C GLY A 95 -2.89 23.26 -7.52
N THR A 96 -1.88 22.43 -7.45
CA THR A 96 -0.80 22.33 -8.43
C THR A 96 -0.35 20.88 -8.51
N TYR A 97 -0.19 20.34 -9.71
CA TYR A 97 0.43 19.04 -9.86
C TYR A 97 1.92 19.10 -9.59
N LEU A 98 2.39 18.31 -8.63
CA LEU A 98 3.77 17.88 -8.52
C LEU A 98 3.90 16.55 -9.24
N ILE A 99 4.75 16.53 -10.28
CA ILE A 99 4.98 15.36 -11.13
C ILE A 99 6.38 14.85 -10.82
N VAL A 100 6.48 13.55 -10.50
CA VAL A 100 7.76 12.89 -10.21
C VAL A 100 8.04 11.86 -11.30
N ASP A 101 9.18 11.99 -11.99
CA ASP A 101 9.66 10.98 -12.92
C ASP A 101 10.25 9.81 -12.13
N VAL A 102 9.72 8.62 -12.32
CA VAL A 102 10.12 7.43 -11.57
C VAL A 102 10.49 6.26 -12.47
N ALA A 103 11.36 5.39 -11.96
CA ALA A 103 11.63 4.07 -12.48
C ALA A 103 11.38 3.03 -11.38
N VAL A 104 10.71 1.94 -11.73
CA VAL A 104 10.47 0.78 -10.86
C VAL A 104 11.03 -0.45 -11.52
N LYS A 105 12.02 -1.08 -10.89
CA LYS A 105 12.64 -2.33 -11.34
C LYS A 105 12.22 -3.48 -10.45
N ASN A 106 11.72 -4.52 -11.05
CA ASN A 106 11.35 -5.75 -10.36
C ASN A 106 12.56 -6.70 -10.28
N GLU A 107 13.14 -6.87 -9.09
CA GLU A 107 14.22 -7.84 -8.82
C GLU A 107 13.70 -9.14 -8.18
N SER A 108 12.37 -9.27 -8.02
CA SER A 108 11.75 -10.48 -7.50
C SER A 108 11.70 -11.60 -8.56
N LYS A 109 11.23 -12.77 -8.15
CA LYS A 109 11.05 -13.94 -9.04
C LYS A 109 9.67 -13.99 -9.68
N GLU A 110 8.76 -13.11 -9.27
CA GLU A 110 7.39 -13.04 -9.75
C GLU A 110 7.11 -11.69 -10.39
N ALA A 111 6.12 -11.64 -11.29
CA ALA A 111 5.70 -10.38 -11.86
C ALA A 111 4.95 -9.54 -10.80
N ILE A 112 5.27 -8.25 -10.74
CA ILE A 112 4.56 -7.28 -9.90
C ILE A 112 3.65 -6.40 -10.76
N THR A 113 2.64 -5.81 -10.14
CA THR A 113 1.79 -4.80 -10.79
C THR A 113 2.00 -3.48 -10.06
N THR A 114 2.25 -2.40 -10.80
CA THR A 114 2.39 -1.07 -10.22
C THR A 114 1.07 -0.60 -9.63
N ASP A 115 1.12 0.04 -8.47
CA ASP A 115 -0.06 0.53 -7.76
C ASP A 115 0.18 1.93 -7.20
N SER A 116 -0.89 2.75 -7.11
CA SER A 116 -0.79 4.10 -6.55
C SER A 116 -0.35 4.10 -5.09
N THR A 117 -0.70 3.05 -4.36
CA THR A 117 -0.31 2.88 -2.96
C THR A 117 1.19 2.66 -2.75
N PHE A 118 1.93 2.37 -3.83
CA PHE A 118 3.40 2.28 -3.74
C PHE A 118 4.05 3.63 -3.47
N PHE A 119 3.32 4.73 -3.67
CA PHE A 119 3.88 6.08 -3.64
C PHE A 119 3.04 7.02 -2.79
N LYS A 120 3.69 7.68 -1.84
CA LYS A 120 3.10 8.78 -1.09
C LYS A 120 4.08 9.94 -1.03
N LEU A 121 3.61 11.14 -1.30
CA LEU A 121 4.41 12.34 -1.10
C LEU A 121 4.27 12.78 0.36
N LYS A 122 5.38 13.05 1.03
CA LYS A 122 5.40 13.50 2.42
C LYS A 122 6.09 14.84 2.56
N VAL A 123 5.48 15.74 3.33
CA VAL A 123 6.05 17.04 3.72
C VAL A 123 5.79 17.25 5.21
N GLY A 124 6.83 17.21 6.03
CA GLY A 124 6.68 17.18 7.49
C GLY A 124 5.83 15.98 7.93
N ASP A 125 4.70 16.25 8.57
CA ASP A 125 3.77 15.20 9.04
C ASP A 125 2.56 14.99 8.10
N VAL A 126 2.52 15.68 6.95
CA VAL A 126 1.43 15.59 5.98
C VAL A 126 1.81 14.63 4.86
N GLU A 127 0.91 13.71 4.53
CA GLU A 127 1.04 12.80 3.39
C GLU A 127 -0.02 13.11 2.34
N TYR A 128 0.39 13.05 1.07
CA TYR A 128 -0.45 13.20 -0.10
C TYR A 128 -0.42 11.89 -0.90
N GLU A 129 -1.59 11.45 -1.34
CA GLU A 129 -1.72 10.28 -2.19
C GLU A 129 -1.51 10.63 -3.65
N ALA A 130 -1.05 9.67 -4.45
CA ALA A 130 -0.91 9.84 -5.87
C ALA A 130 -2.29 9.93 -6.56
N ASP A 131 -2.43 10.87 -7.50
CA ASP A 131 -3.65 11.07 -8.29
C ASP A 131 -3.68 10.09 -9.47
N SER A 132 -4.42 8.98 -9.29
CA SER A 132 -4.56 7.95 -10.32
C SER A 132 -5.32 8.41 -11.56
N THR A 133 -6.13 9.48 -11.47
CA THR A 133 -6.83 10.04 -12.62
C THR A 133 -5.87 10.87 -13.46
N ALA A 134 -5.09 11.75 -12.81
CA ALA A 134 -4.07 12.56 -13.48
C ALA A 134 -2.95 11.70 -14.06
N ASP A 135 -2.64 10.55 -13.45
CA ASP A 135 -1.64 9.58 -13.93
C ASP A 135 -1.88 9.16 -15.39
N ILE A 136 -3.13 8.88 -15.74
CA ILE A 136 -3.51 8.46 -17.11
C ILE A 136 -3.15 9.52 -18.16
N TYR A 137 -3.27 10.80 -17.79
CA TYR A 137 -3.00 11.93 -18.68
C TYR A 137 -1.52 12.35 -18.69
N ALA A 138 -0.80 12.12 -17.62
CA ALA A 138 0.61 12.48 -17.51
C ALA A 138 1.55 11.50 -18.23
N ASN A 139 1.09 10.26 -18.47
CA ASN A 139 1.85 9.21 -19.14
C ASN A 139 1.36 8.99 -20.57
N GLU A 140 2.13 9.48 -21.55
CA GLU A 140 1.76 9.60 -22.97
C GLU A 140 1.44 8.28 -23.71
N ALA A 141 1.78 7.13 -23.15
CA ALA A 141 1.58 5.84 -23.81
C ALA A 141 0.14 5.28 -23.67
N GLY A 142 -0.82 6.07 -23.18
CA GLY A 142 -2.24 5.72 -23.19
C GLY A 142 -2.68 4.70 -22.14
N GLY A 143 -1.92 4.51 -21.05
CA GLY A 143 -2.27 3.52 -20.03
C GLY A 143 -1.97 3.93 -18.58
N GLY A 144 -1.40 5.13 -18.34
CA GLY A 144 -0.95 5.53 -17.03
C GLY A 144 0.27 4.72 -16.55
N PHE A 145 0.78 5.06 -15.38
CA PHE A 145 1.85 4.31 -14.72
C PHE A 145 1.30 3.17 -13.85
N PHE A 146 0.11 3.33 -13.30
CA PHE A 146 -0.51 2.33 -12.44
C PHE A 146 -1.15 1.20 -13.24
N LEU A 147 -1.27 0.04 -12.58
CA LEU A 147 -1.78 -1.21 -13.14
C LEU A 147 -0.91 -1.82 -14.27
N GLN A 148 0.33 -1.35 -14.41
CA GLN A 148 1.30 -1.94 -15.35
C GLN A 148 2.01 -3.14 -14.72
N LYS A 149 2.09 -4.22 -15.50
CA LYS A 149 2.76 -5.44 -15.08
C LYS A 149 4.24 -5.38 -15.42
N ILE A 150 5.09 -5.57 -14.42
CA ILE A 150 6.55 -5.63 -14.58
C ILE A 150 7.02 -7.05 -14.30
N ASN A 151 7.52 -7.74 -15.32
CA ASN A 151 8.05 -9.09 -15.17
C ASN A 151 9.41 -9.07 -14.43
N PRO A 152 9.83 -10.22 -13.86
CA PRO A 152 11.13 -10.33 -13.19
C PRO A 152 12.29 -9.81 -14.04
N GLY A 153 13.18 -9.02 -13.42
CA GLY A 153 14.35 -8.43 -14.04
C GLY A 153 14.10 -7.20 -14.92
N LEU A 154 12.81 -6.83 -15.18
CA LEU A 154 12.48 -5.68 -16.00
C LEU A 154 12.29 -4.40 -15.17
N GLU A 155 12.46 -3.27 -15.83
CA GLU A 155 12.22 -1.92 -15.33
C GLU A 155 11.08 -1.26 -16.12
N PHE A 156 10.22 -0.53 -15.42
CA PHE A 156 9.19 0.32 -16.01
C PHE A 156 9.38 1.77 -15.56
N LYS A 157 9.27 2.71 -16.49
CA LYS A 157 9.46 4.15 -16.24
C LYS A 157 8.18 4.90 -16.55
N GLY A 158 7.92 5.95 -15.76
CA GLY A 158 6.80 6.83 -15.98
C GLY A 158 6.76 7.98 -14.96
N LYS A 159 5.60 8.59 -14.85
CA LYS A 159 5.36 9.75 -14.00
C LYS A 159 4.33 9.42 -12.93
N ILE A 160 4.58 9.86 -11.71
CA ILE A 160 3.60 9.85 -10.63
C ILE A 160 3.17 11.30 -10.39
N VAL A 161 1.88 11.51 -10.26
CA VAL A 161 1.27 12.84 -10.12
C VAL A 161 0.65 12.99 -8.74
N PHE A 162 0.90 14.12 -8.08
CA PHE A 162 0.30 14.50 -6.81
C PHE A 162 -0.36 15.87 -6.97
N ASP A 163 -1.66 15.99 -6.64
CA ASP A 163 -2.34 17.29 -6.56
C ASP A 163 -2.14 17.88 -5.16
N VAL A 164 -1.39 18.95 -5.07
CA VAL A 164 -0.95 19.53 -3.80
C VAL A 164 -1.14 21.05 -3.78
N PRO A 165 -1.25 21.66 -2.58
CA PRO A 165 -1.18 23.12 -2.46
C PRO A 165 0.10 23.69 -3.08
N ALA A 166 0.00 24.89 -3.68
CA ALA A 166 1.12 25.49 -4.44
C ALA A 166 2.37 25.78 -3.57
N ASP A 167 2.25 25.97 -2.27
CA ASP A 167 3.35 26.17 -1.33
C ASP A 167 4.14 24.88 -1.08
N VAL A 168 3.49 23.72 -1.17
CA VAL A 168 4.10 22.40 -0.99
C VAL A 168 5.19 22.13 -2.02
N VAL A 169 4.99 22.50 -3.29
CA VAL A 169 5.97 22.21 -4.37
C VAL A 169 7.31 22.93 -4.17
N SER A 170 7.34 23.97 -3.35
CA SER A 170 8.53 24.74 -3.01
C SER A 170 9.23 24.28 -1.74
N SER A 171 8.69 23.26 -1.06
CA SER A 171 9.25 22.73 0.19
C SER A 171 10.61 22.07 -0.05
N LYS A 172 11.55 22.30 0.86
CA LYS A 172 12.85 21.62 0.88
C LYS A 172 12.80 20.24 1.52
N ASP A 173 11.69 19.92 2.16
CA ASP A 173 11.48 18.68 2.91
C ASP A 173 10.54 17.70 2.18
N LEU A 174 10.52 17.79 0.84
CA LEU A 174 9.77 16.87 -0.01
C LEU A 174 10.42 15.47 0.02
N LEU A 175 9.66 14.49 0.49
CA LEU A 175 10.04 13.08 0.50
C LEU A 175 9.01 12.29 -0.31
N LEU A 176 9.49 11.41 -1.17
CA LEU A 176 8.68 10.36 -1.78
C LEU A 176 8.84 9.10 -0.93
N ASN A 177 7.80 8.75 -0.20
CA ASN A 177 7.72 7.45 0.44
C ASN A 177 7.39 6.41 -0.62
N VAL A 178 8.20 5.36 -0.70
CA VAL A 178 7.99 4.21 -1.58
C VAL A 178 7.81 2.96 -0.74
N GLN A 179 6.89 2.11 -1.15
CA GLN A 179 6.56 0.91 -0.38
C GLN A 179 6.20 -0.28 -1.27
N THR A 180 6.43 -1.47 -0.72
CA THR A 180 6.05 -2.77 -1.29
C THR A 180 5.59 -3.71 -0.18
N GLY A 181 5.34 -4.97 -0.54
CA GLY A 181 4.88 -5.97 0.40
C GLY A 181 3.39 -5.89 0.71
N PHE A 182 2.94 -6.83 1.51
CA PHE A 182 1.52 -6.89 1.89
C PHE A 182 1.21 -5.72 2.85
N PHE A 183 0.32 -4.81 2.45
CA PHE A 183 -0.01 -3.56 3.18
C PHE A 183 1.17 -2.60 3.41
N GLY A 184 2.16 -2.57 2.50
CA GLY A 184 3.29 -1.63 2.62
C GLY A 184 4.19 -1.92 3.82
N THR A 185 4.44 -3.19 4.12
CA THR A 185 5.31 -3.62 5.23
C THR A 185 6.77 -3.27 5.00
N GLU A 186 7.18 -3.09 3.74
CA GLU A 186 8.53 -2.70 3.35
C GLU A 186 8.49 -1.27 2.80
N GLN A 187 9.33 -0.38 3.32
CA GLN A 187 9.30 1.03 3.01
C GLN A 187 10.68 1.61 2.76
N GLY A 188 10.74 2.64 1.92
CA GLY A 188 11.91 3.46 1.65
C GLY A 188 11.51 4.91 1.44
N GLN A 189 12.49 5.81 1.48
CA GLN A 189 12.26 7.24 1.27
C GLN A 189 13.24 7.80 0.26
N ILE A 190 12.77 8.68 -0.62
CA ILE A 190 13.58 9.39 -1.61
C ILE A 190 13.37 10.88 -1.41
N LYS A 191 14.46 11.62 -1.16
CA LYS A 191 14.41 13.07 -1.05
C LYS A 191 14.30 13.68 -2.45
N LEU A 192 13.22 14.45 -2.69
CA LEU A 192 12.94 15.05 -4.00
C LEU A 192 13.53 16.45 -4.16
N ALA A 193 13.80 17.15 -3.05
CA ALA A 193 14.43 18.46 -3.06
C ALA A 193 15.96 18.35 -3.27
N LYS A 194 16.50 19.26 -4.09
CA LYS A 194 17.95 19.43 -4.30
C LYS A 194 18.56 20.29 -3.19
#